data_65ae0970ace1934dc46615aac44e4590
#
_entry.id   65ae0970ace1934dc46615aac44e4590
#
_cell.length_a   1.000
_cell.length_b   1.000
_cell.length_c   1.000
_cell.angle_alpha   90.00
_cell.angle_beta   90.00
_cell.angle_gamma   90.00
#
_symmetry.space_group_name_H-M   'P 1'
#
loop_
_entity.id
_entity.type
_entity.pdbx_description
1 polymer ?
#
loop_
_entity_poly.entity_id
_entity_poly.type
_entity_poly.pdbx_seq_one_letter_code
_entity_poly.pdbx_strand_id
1 'polypeptide(L)'
;MVQLKRYERQKAIDYARAWALGRNPVYHDYEKYGGDCTNYISQCLHAGNIPFDESGRDVTMKWYWYSDYSRTPSWTAAKPFETYLLNNNKKGTQNYGIYASF
;
A
#
# COMPACT_ATOMS: atom_id res chain seq x y z
N MET A 1 18.64 10.03 5.02
CA MET A 1 17.88 11.17 4.46
C MET A 1 16.57 10.68 3.87
N VAL A 2 15.48 11.31 4.24
CA VAL A 2 14.18 11.00 3.66
C VAL A 2 14.11 11.55 2.25
N GLN A 3 13.82 10.67 1.30
CA GLN A 3 13.65 11.07 -0.08
C GLN A 3 12.14 11.11 -0.37
N LEU A 4 11.62 12.33 -0.56
CA LEU A 4 10.20 12.50 -0.89
C LEU A 4 10.00 12.20 -2.37
N LYS A 5 9.17 11.20 -2.64
CA LYS A 5 8.77 10.88 -4.00
C LYS A 5 7.40 11.47 -4.27
N ARG A 6 7.26 12.08 -5.44
CA ARG A 6 5.98 12.60 -5.86
C ARG A 6 5.06 11.45 -6.24
N TYR A 7 3.85 11.46 -5.69
CA TYR A 7 2.81 10.53 -6.10
C TYR A 7 2.41 10.81 -7.55
N GLU A 8 2.52 9.80 -8.39
CA GLU A 8 2.14 9.90 -9.80
C GLU A 8 0.78 9.26 -10.02
N ARG A 9 -0.26 10.06 -9.85
CA ARG A 9 -1.64 9.62 -9.98
C ARG A 9 -1.91 8.89 -11.30
N GLN A 10 -1.35 9.40 -12.40
CA GLN A 10 -1.60 8.78 -13.70
C GLN A 10 -1.08 7.35 -13.78
N LYS A 11 0.06 7.08 -13.20
CA LYS A 11 0.60 5.72 -13.14
C LYS A 11 -0.29 4.79 -12.32
N ALA A 12 -0.85 5.28 -11.23
CA ALA A 12 -1.78 4.51 -10.43
C ALA A 12 -3.06 4.21 -11.22
N ILE A 13 -3.58 5.19 -11.96
CA ILE A 13 -4.78 5.02 -12.79
C ILE A 13 -4.51 4.02 -13.93
N ASP A 14 -3.35 4.13 -14.58
CA ASP A 14 -2.98 3.23 -15.66
C ASP A 14 -2.89 1.79 -15.17
N TYR A 15 -2.30 1.59 -14.00
CA TYR A 15 -2.27 0.27 -13.37
C TYR A 15 -3.67 -0.23 -13.06
N ALA A 16 -4.50 0.62 -12.48
CA ALA A 16 -5.87 0.25 -12.14
C ALA A 16 -6.66 -0.20 -13.36
N ARG A 17 -6.51 0.52 -14.49
CA ARG A 17 -7.18 0.16 -15.74
C ARG A 17 -6.65 -1.12 -16.35
N ALA A 18 -5.33 -1.32 -16.27
CA ALA A 18 -4.71 -2.52 -16.84
C ALA A 18 -5.19 -3.79 -16.16
N TRP A 19 -5.47 -3.74 -14.86
CA TRP A 19 -5.80 -4.91 -14.07
C TRP A 19 -7.23 -4.93 -13.53
N ALA A 20 -8.10 -4.03 -13.98
CA ALA A 20 -9.47 -3.92 -13.49
C ALA A 20 -10.29 -5.20 -13.68
N LEU A 21 -10.07 -5.91 -14.80
CA LEU A 21 -10.80 -7.13 -15.15
C LEU A 21 -9.92 -8.37 -15.05
N GLY A 22 -8.73 -8.24 -14.50
CA GLY A 22 -7.79 -9.33 -14.37
C GLY A 22 -7.03 -9.25 -13.05
N ARG A 23 -5.98 -10.04 -12.96
CA ARG A 23 -5.16 -10.10 -11.76
C ARG A 23 -3.70 -10.13 -12.14
N ASN A 24 -2.91 -9.24 -11.57
CA ASN A 24 -1.46 -9.26 -11.78
C ASN A 24 -0.88 -10.50 -11.09
N PRO A 25 -0.31 -11.44 -11.85
CA PRO A 25 0.15 -12.71 -11.29
C PRO A 25 1.37 -12.58 -10.36
N VAL A 26 2.02 -11.43 -10.33
CA VAL A 26 3.12 -11.18 -9.40
C VAL A 26 2.62 -11.22 -7.96
N TYR A 27 1.38 -10.77 -7.71
CA TYR A 27 0.81 -10.70 -6.38
C TYR A 27 -0.08 -11.90 -6.11
N HIS A 28 -0.09 -12.34 -4.84
CA HIS A 28 -0.95 -13.43 -4.42
C HIS A 28 -2.42 -13.02 -4.44
N ASP A 29 -3.29 -13.98 -4.67
CA ASP A 29 -4.74 -13.80 -4.64
C ASP A 29 -5.25 -13.94 -3.20
N TYR A 30 -5.73 -12.82 -2.64
CA TYR A 30 -6.24 -12.79 -1.27
C TYR A 30 -7.76 -12.88 -1.20
N GLU A 31 -8.43 -13.21 -2.29
CA GLU A 31 -9.89 -13.28 -2.33
C GLU A 31 -10.46 -14.26 -1.30
N LYS A 32 -9.76 -15.36 -1.06
CA LYS A 32 -10.17 -16.38 -0.09
C LYS A 32 -10.04 -15.92 1.36
N TYR A 33 -9.39 -14.80 1.62
CA TYR A 33 -9.10 -14.30 2.97
C TYR A 33 -9.90 -13.05 3.30
N GLY A 34 -11.10 -12.92 2.75
CA GLY A 34 -11.98 -11.81 3.05
C GLY A 34 -12.01 -10.72 1.98
N GLY A 35 -11.45 -11.00 0.80
CA GLY A 35 -11.47 -10.09 -0.32
C GLY A 35 -10.08 -9.63 -0.73
N ASP A 36 -9.99 -9.07 -1.93
CA ASP A 36 -8.75 -8.69 -2.56
C ASP A 36 -8.68 -7.17 -2.85
N CYS A 37 -9.67 -6.41 -2.39
CA CYS A 37 -9.79 -4.99 -2.70
C CYS A 37 -8.62 -4.18 -2.18
N THR A 38 -8.21 -4.40 -0.94
CA THR A 38 -7.10 -3.66 -0.34
C THR A 38 -5.78 -4.00 -1.03
N ASN A 39 -5.55 -5.27 -1.36
CA ASN A 39 -4.39 -5.68 -2.13
C ASN A 39 -4.34 -4.94 -3.48
N TYR A 40 -5.45 -4.86 -4.17
CA TYR A 40 -5.53 -4.16 -5.45
C TYR A 40 -5.24 -2.66 -5.30
N ILE A 41 -5.85 -2.01 -4.30
CA ILE A 41 -5.61 -0.59 -4.02
C ILE A 41 -4.14 -0.35 -3.68
N SER A 42 -3.55 -1.20 -2.85
CA SER A 42 -2.14 -1.09 -2.49
C SER A 42 -1.24 -1.20 -3.73
N GLN A 43 -1.55 -2.12 -4.63
CA GLN A 43 -0.82 -2.25 -5.90
C GLN A 43 -0.91 -0.97 -6.73
N CYS A 44 -2.09 -0.37 -6.82
CA CYS A 44 -2.28 0.87 -7.57
C CYS A 44 -1.44 2.01 -7.00
N LEU A 45 -1.45 2.16 -5.68
CA LEU A 45 -0.70 3.22 -5.02
C LEU A 45 0.80 3.03 -5.19
N HIS A 46 1.28 1.80 -5.09
CA HIS A 46 2.69 1.50 -5.30
C HIS A 46 3.10 1.74 -6.76
N ALA A 47 2.24 1.39 -7.71
CA ALA A 47 2.47 1.71 -9.13
C ALA A 47 2.54 3.21 -9.37
N GLY A 48 1.85 3.99 -8.53
CA GLY A 48 1.89 5.45 -8.55
C GLY A 48 3.11 6.04 -7.85
N ASN A 49 4.16 5.26 -7.65
CA ASN A 49 5.43 5.67 -7.06
C ASN A 49 5.43 5.89 -5.54
N ILE A 50 4.43 5.36 -4.83
CA ILE A 50 4.52 5.36 -3.37
C ILE A 50 5.43 4.21 -2.96
N PRO A 51 6.57 4.49 -2.29
CA PRO A 51 7.50 3.45 -1.90
C PRO A 51 6.95 2.61 -0.75
N PHE A 52 7.45 1.39 -0.61
CA PHE A 52 7.17 0.59 0.57
C PHE A 52 7.63 1.32 1.83
N ASP A 53 6.87 1.15 2.89
CA ASP A 53 7.16 1.76 4.18
C ASP A 53 7.48 0.66 5.19
N GLU A 54 8.74 0.53 5.54
CA GLU A 54 9.20 -0.40 6.58
C GLU A 54 9.57 0.35 7.86
N SER A 55 9.28 1.65 7.92
CA SER A 55 9.57 2.47 9.08
C SER A 55 8.54 2.23 10.20
N GLY A 56 8.87 2.67 11.40
CA GLY A 56 7.96 2.51 12.52
C GLY A 56 8.34 1.35 13.43
N ARG A 57 7.65 1.27 14.57
CA ARG A 57 8.00 0.35 15.64
C ARG A 57 7.42 -1.05 15.46
N ASP A 58 6.28 -1.13 14.82
CA ASP A 58 5.60 -2.41 14.64
C ASP A 58 4.89 -2.47 13.28
N VAL A 59 4.31 -3.61 12.97
CA VAL A 59 3.70 -3.87 11.67
C VAL A 59 2.52 -2.96 11.37
N THR A 60 1.85 -2.41 12.38
CA THR A 60 0.73 -1.49 12.16
C THR A 60 1.16 -0.13 11.63
N MET A 61 2.46 0.15 11.67
CA MET A 61 3.07 1.39 11.17
C MET A 61 3.79 1.19 9.85
N LYS A 62 3.66 0.01 9.24
CA LYS A 62 4.36 -0.37 8.02
C LYS A 62 3.39 -0.73 6.91
N TRP A 63 3.86 -0.59 5.67
CA TRP A 63 3.05 -0.90 4.49
C TRP A 63 3.98 -1.38 3.37
N TYR A 64 4.01 -2.70 3.15
CA TYR A 64 4.84 -3.27 2.09
C TYR A 64 4.37 -4.66 1.68
N TRP A 65 4.82 -5.08 0.51
CA TRP A 65 4.61 -6.43 0.01
C TRP A 65 5.82 -6.86 -0.81
N TYR A 66 6.55 -7.86 -0.35
CA TYR A 66 7.65 -8.47 -1.09
C TYR A 66 7.30 -9.87 -1.58
N SER A 67 6.49 -10.58 -0.82
CA SER A 67 5.99 -11.91 -1.15
C SER A 67 4.78 -12.21 -0.27
N ASP A 68 4.14 -13.34 -0.53
CA ASP A 68 3.03 -13.79 0.32
C ASP A 68 3.46 -13.97 1.79
N TYR A 69 4.72 -14.28 2.00
CA TYR A 69 5.28 -14.49 3.35
C TYR A 69 5.98 -13.26 3.92
N SER A 70 6.14 -12.22 3.14
CA SER A 70 6.81 -10.99 3.57
C SER A 70 5.99 -9.79 3.12
N ARG A 71 4.94 -9.51 3.87
CA ARG A 71 4.00 -8.44 3.62
C ARG A 71 3.39 -7.95 4.92
N THR A 72 2.76 -6.80 4.88
CA THR A 72 2.04 -6.28 6.05
C THR A 72 0.54 -6.53 5.90
N PRO A 73 -0.20 -6.69 7.01
CA PRO A 73 -1.67 -6.75 6.96
C PRO A 73 -2.27 -5.49 6.33
N SER A 74 -1.61 -4.33 6.49
CA SER A 74 -2.05 -3.07 5.88
C SER A 74 -2.09 -3.13 4.36
N TRP A 75 -1.31 -4.00 3.73
CA TRP A 75 -1.34 -4.17 2.28
C TRP A 75 -2.57 -4.93 1.80
N THR A 76 -3.08 -5.86 2.60
CA THR A 76 -4.07 -6.85 2.14
C THR A 76 -5.42 -6.77 2.85
N ALA A 77 -5.56 -5.99 3.91
CA ALA A 77 -6.81 -5.94 4.67
C ALA A 77 -7.22 -4.49 4.96
N ALA A 78 -8.52 -4.22 4.83
CA ALA A 78 -9.04 -2.84 4.92
C ALA A 78 -8.81 -2.21 6.29
N LYS A 79 -9.12 -2.89 7.36
CA LYS A 79 -8.97 -2.31 8.71
C LYS A 79 -7.51 -2.06 9.08
N PRO A 80 -6.58 -3.00 8.87
CA PRO A 80 -5.16 -2.71 9.06
C PRO A 80 -4.64 -1.59 8.17
N PHE A 81 -5.16 -1.44 6.95
CA PHE A 81 -4.77 -0.34 6.06
C PHE A 81 -5.22 1.00 6.65
N GLU A 82 -6.45 1.10 7.14
CA GLU A 82 -6.93 2.29 7.83
C GLU A 82 -6.05 2.63 9.03
N THR A 83 -5.73 1.63 9.86
CA THR A 83 -4.86 1.81 11.02
C THR A 83 -3.50 2.33 10.61
N TYR A 84 -2.92 1.78 9.54
CA TYR A 84 -1.65 2.25 9.00
C TYR A 84 -1.72 3.73 8.59
N LEU A 85 -2.76 4.11 7.84
CA LEU A 85 -2.91 5.48 7.38
C LEU A 85 -3.01 6.46 8.55
N LEU A 86 -3.77 6.11 9.58
CA LEU A 86 -3.90 6.95 10.78
C LEU A 86 -2.57 7.06 11.52
N ASN A 87 -1.85 5.96 11.70
CA ASN A 87 -0.56 5.97 12.36
C ASN A 87 0.48 6.73 11.55
N ASN A 88 0.50 6.54 10.25
CA ASN A 88 1.47 7.20 9.39
C ASN A 88 1.26 8.72 9.38
N ASN A 89 0.01 9.15 9.41
CA ASN A 89 -0.33 10.56 9.45
C ASN A 89 0.22 11.25 10.70
N LYS A 90 0.37 10.53 11.80
CA LYS A 90 0.92 11.05 13.05
C LYS A 90 2.42 11.22 13.04
N LYS A 91 3.12 10.63 12.09
CA LYS A 91 4.59 10.75 12.00
C LYS A 91 5.05 12.12 11.50
N GLY A 92 4.17 12.92 10.91
CA GLY A 92 4.49 14.24 10.39
C GLY A 92 5.24 14.18 9.06
N THR A 93 6.13 15.16 8.85
CA THR A 93 6.81 15.33 7.56
C THR A 93 7.93 14.33 7.29
N GLN A 94 8.26 13.49 8.25
CA GLN A 94 9.27 12.44 8.07
C GLN A 94 8.66 11.09 7.72
N ASN A 95 7.44 11.11 7.21
CA ASN A 95 6.74 9.89 6.85
C ASN A 95 7.34 9.22 5.63
N TYR A 96 7.32 7.91 5.67
CA TYR A 96 7.51 7.07 4.51
C TYR A 96 6.13 6.55 4.05
N GLY A 97 6.07 6.00 2.84
CA GLY A 97 4.85 5.40 2.33
C GLY A 97 3.76 6.42 2.04
N ILE A 98 2.56 6.16 2.54
CA ILE A 98 1.36 6.93 2.23
C ILE A 98 1.09 8.00 3.29
N TYR A 99 1.03 9.25 2.86
CA TYR A 99 0.52 10.34 3.69
C TYR A 99 -0.87 10.71 3.19
N ALA A 100 -1.87 10.49 4.03
CA ALA A 100 -3.25 10.76 3.67
C ALA A 100 -3.82 11.89 4.53
N SER A 101 -4.59 12.77 3.89
CA SER A 101 -5.33 13.83 4.57
C SER A 101 -6.78 13.37 4.76
N PHE A 102 -7.26 13.51 5.97
CA PHE A 102 -8.62 13.11 6.34
C PHE A 102 -9.50 14.32 6.58
#